data_fbe60e2abbe06d4a6a478fe1d3d99446
#
_entry.id   fbe60e2abbe06d4a6a478fe1d3d99446
#
_cell.length_a   1.000
_cell.length_b   1.000
_cell.length_c   1.000
_cell.angle_alpha   90.00
_cell.angle_beta   90.00
_cell.angle_gamma   90.00
#
_symmetry.space_group_name_H-M   'P 1'
#
loop_
_entity.id
_entity.type
_entity.pdbx_description
1 polymer ?
#
loop_
_entity_poly.entity_id
_entity_poly.type
_entity_poly.pdbx_seq_one_letter_code
_entity_poly.pdbx_strand_id
1 'polypeptide(L)'
;GFVFRNQLRKSVPNLMEGYKLLKQERMKDVPTKLLLHTHFGEGWDIMKQAKQNGIDPKEILTTYVCKDCNNYSVKNFTGQDIKCDHCGSEKGMTTTNVGKGVSEEELNEIYNLMDVYCHPFTSGGQEIPIQEAKLTELITLVTNYSCGEEMCEPEAGSLALDWASYTEHSTEFIKASTNPRSIAKQLHKVYKMSEAEKSRLGKKARQWVIDNFSTEAVCSLMEKQFEKMDFVDYDTFSLKSEEKNPNATI
;
A
#
# COMPACT_ATOMS: atom_id res chain seq x y z
N GLY A 1 -2.24 3.10 9.54
CA GLY A 1 -1.08 3.50 8.71
C GLY A 1 -1.30 3.23 7.23
N PHE A 2 -0.36 3.67 6.42
CA PHE A 2 -0.33 3.45 4.97
C PHE A 2 1.12 3.41 4.47
N VAL A 3 1.51 2.29 3.86
CA VAL A 3 2.81 2.06 3.22
C VAL A 3 2.63 2.12 1.70
N PHE A 4 3.30 3.06 1.03
CA PHE A 4 3.07 3.27 -0.39
C PHE A 4 4.17 4.11 -1.05
N ARG A 5 4.36 3.93 -2.35
CA ARG A 5 5.03 4.96 -3.15
C ARG A 5 4.04 6.10 -3.41
N ASN A 6 4.44 7.35 -3.15
CA ASN A 6 3.57 8.52 -3.29
C ASN A 6 3.28 8.84 -4.76
N GLN A 7 2.37 8.08 -5.34
CA GLN A 7 1.86 8.25 -6.70
C GLN A 7 0.41 8.75 -6.68
N LEU A 8 -0.03 9.41 -7.75
CA LEU A 8 -1.39 9.98 -7.84
C LEU A 8 -2.48 8.91 -7.62
N ARG A 9 -2.25 7.68 -8.10
CA ARG A 9 -3.19 6.56 -7.94
C ARG A 9 -3.39 6.09 -6.50
N LYS A 10 -2.59 6.54 -5.55
CA LYS A 10 -2.67 6.14 -4.12
C LYS A 10 -3.67 6.96 -3.29
N SER A 11 -4.51 7.75 -3.95
CA SER A 11 -5.68 8.44 -3.37
C SER A 11 -5.44 9.14 -2.03
N VAL A 12 -4.27 9.76 -1.86
CA VAL A 12 -3.92 10.50 -0.63
C VAL A 12 -4.97 11.53 -0.24
N PRO A 13 -5.56 12.32 -1.17
CA PRO A 13 -6.63 13.27 -0.83
C PRO A 13 -7.83 12.60 -0.15
N ASN A 14 -8.28 11.44 -0.67
CA ASN A 14 -9.41 10.69 -0.10
C ASN A 14 -9.07 10.15 1.31
N LEU A 15 -7.82 9.70 1.53
CA LEU A 15 -7.34 9.28 2.85
C LEU A 15 -7.38 10.44 3.84
N MET A 16 -6.86 11.62 3.46
CA MET A 16 -6.85 12.80 4.31
C MET A 16 -8.25 13.28 4.67
N GLU A 17 -9.16 13.32 3.70
CA GLU A 17 -10.56 13.65 3.95
C GLU A 17 -11.23 12.59 4.85
N GLY A 18 -10.99 11.30 4.60
CA GLY A 18 -11.49 10.22 5.44
C GLY A 18 -11.00 10.31 6.88
N TYR A 19 -9.72 10.61 7.09
CA TYR A 19 -9.15 10.82 8.42
C TYR A 19 -9.76 12.05 9.12
N LYS A 20 -9.93 13.18 8.41
CA LYS A 20 -10.63 14.35 8.92
C LYS A 20 -12.04 14.02 9.37
N LEU A 21 -12.82 13.32 8.53
CA LEU A 21 -14.21 12.92 8.87
C LEU A 21 -14.24 11.99 10.09
N LEU A 22 -13.30 11.07 10.21
CA LEU A 22 -13.14 10.23 11.39
C LEU A 22 -12.99 11.09 12.66
N LYS A 23 -12.05 12.04 12.63
CA LYS A 23 -11.76 12.93 13.78
C LYS A 23 -12.94 13.80 14.13
N GLN A 24 -13.57 14.44 13.16
CA GLN A 24 -14.63 15.42 13.41
C GLN A 24 -15.96 14.77 13.82
N GLU A 25 -16.34 13.66 13.18
CA GLU A 25 -17.67 13.08 13.32
C GLU A 25 -17.72 11.92 14.33
N ARG A 26 -16.61 11.23 14.60
CA ARG A 26 -16.62 9.93 15.28
C ARG A 26 -15.63 9.77 16.42
N MET A 27 -14.48 10.45 16.35
CA MET A 27 -13.37 10.24 17.29
C MET A 27 -12.73 11.57 17.73
N LYS A 28 -13.56 12.61 17.98
CA LYS A 28 -13.09 13.97 18.26
C LYS A 28 -12.09 14.05 19.42
N ASP A 29 -12.34 13.32 20.49
CA ASP A 29 -11.55 13.35 21.72
C ASP A 29 -10.60 12.15 21.85
N VAL A 30 -10.48 11.33 20.80
CA VAL A 30 -9.60 10.15 20.79
C VAL A 30 -8.27 10.53 20.16
N PRO A 31 -7.14 10.36 20.87
CA PRO A 31 -5.82 10.55 20.28
C PRO A 31 -5.61 9.57 19.12
N THR A 32 -5.29 10.10 17.95
CA THR A 32 -5.01 9.29 16.75
C THR A 32 -3.78 9.84 16.03
N LYS A 33 -3.08 8.97 15.32
CA LYS A 33 -1.95 9.32 14.44
C LYS A 33 -2.18 8.69 13.07
N LEU A 34 -1.69 9.35 12.04
CA LEU A 34 -1.66 8.84 10.68
C LEU A 34 -0.20 8.60 10.28
N LEU A 35 0.22 7.33 10.28
CA LEU A 35 1.57 6.94 9.87
C LEU A 35 1.59 6.71 8.36
N LEU A 36 2.41 7.49 7.64
CA LEU A 36 2.60 7.43 6.21
C LEU A 36 4.04 7.05 5.89
N HIS A 37 4.28 5.77 5.59
CA HIS A 37 5.57 5.28 5.15
C HIS A 37 5.72 5.51 3.65
N THR A 38 6.29 6.65 3.28
CA THR A 38 6.41 7.08 1.87
C THR A 38 7.37 8.26 1.71
N HIS A 39 7.73 8.55 0.47
CA HIS A 39 8.49 9.76 0.15
C HIS A 39 7.58 10.99 0.05
N PHE A 40 7.88 12.02 0.86
CA PHE A 40 7.09 13.27 0.88
C PHE A 40 7.50 14.25 -0.24
N GLY A 41 8.60 13.99 -0.93
CA GLY A 41 9.13 14.84 -1.99
C GLY A 41 8.63 14.51 -3.41
N GLU A 42 7.73 13.52 -3.57
CA GLU A 42 7.15 13.16 -4.86
C GLU A 42 5.63 13.03 -4.78
N GLY A 43 4.96 13.00 -5.93
CA GLY A 43 3.52 12.73 -6.04
C GLY A 43 2.64 13.80 -5.37
N TRP A 44 1.78 13.38 -4.45
CA TRP A 44 0.90 14.28 -3.69
C TRP A 44 1.71 15.10 -2.67
N ASP A 45 1.45 16.40 -2.60
CA ASP A 45 1.92 17.24 -1.49
C ASP A 45 1.10 16.91 -0.23
N ILE A 46 1.62 15.95 0.55
CA ILE A 46 0.96 15.38 1.73
C ILE A 46 0.66 16.47 2.76
N MET A 47 1.60 17.38 3.02
CA MET A 47 1.43 18.42 4.03
C MET A 47 0.42 19.49 3.58
N LYS A 48 0.36 19.79 2.29
CA LYS A 48 -0.69 20.65 1.72
C LYS A 48 -2.07 20.00 1.85
N GLN A 49 -2.18 18.70 1.54
CA GLN A 49 -3.43 17.95 1.73
C GLN A 49 -3.86 17.92 3.21
N ALA A 50 -2.94 17.70 4.14
CA ALA A 50 -3.22 17.77 5.57
C ALA A 50 -3.74 19.15 5.98
N LYS A 51 -3.07 20.23 5.56
CA LYS A 51 -3.49 21.60 5.83
C LYS A 51 -4.89 21.91 5.27
N GLN A 52 -5.16 21.50 4.03
CA GLN A 52 -6.47 21.71 3.39
C GLN A 52 -7.61 20.98 4.14
N ASN A 53 -7.29 19.86 4.78
CA ASN A 53 -8.23 19.08 5.58
C ASN A 53 -8.25 19.48 7.07
N GLY A 54 -7.45 20.46 7.51
CA GLY A 54 -7.38 20.90 8.89
C GLY A 54 -6.80 19.84 9.85
N ILE A 55 -5.93 18.96 9.33
CA ILE A 55 -5.22 17.94 10.12
C ILE A 55 -3.98 18.60 10.75
N ASP A 56 -3.81 18.45 12.06
CA ASP A 56 -2.61 18.95 12.75
C ASP A 56 -1.38 18.18 12.24
N PRO A 57 -0.32 18.87 11.78
CA PRO A 57 0.94 18.22 11.40
C PRO A 57 1.51 17.27 12.45
N LYS A 58 1.24 17.52 13.73
CA LYS A 58 1.64 16.62 14.84
C LYS A 58 0.90 15.28 14.82
N GLU A 59 -0.20 15.14 14.09
CA GLU A 59 -0.90 13.87 13.90
C GLU A 59 -0.28 13.02 12.79
N ILE A 60 0.56 13.60 11.91
CA ILE A 60 1.18 12.90 10.80
C ILE A 60 2.57 12.42 11.18
N LEU A 61 2.75 11.11 11.15
CA LEU A 61 4.03 10.43 11.33
C LEU A 61 4.55 9.95 9.98
N THR A 62 5.86 9.91 9.83
CA THR A 62 6.53 9.30 8.68
C THR A 62 7.80 8.58 9.11
N THR A 63 8.32 7.75 8.23
CA THR A 63 9.59 7.07 8.41
C THR A 63 10.70 7.88 7.76
N TYR A 64 11.70 8.19 8.54
CA TYR A 64 12.96 8.75 8.08
C TYR A 64 14.05 7.69 8.04
N VAL A 65 14.94 7.77 7.06
CA VAL A 65 16.14 6.93 6.96
C VAL A 65 17.35 7.83 6.76
N CYS A 66 18.42 7.57 7.48
CA CYS A 66 19.66 8.30 7.33
C CYS A 66 20.44 7.84 6.10
N LYS A 67 20.86 8.77 5.26
CA LYS A 67 21.65 8.49 4.05
C LYS A 67 23.05 7.97 4.38
N ASP A 68 23.59 8.35 5.55
CA ASP A 68 24.96 8.08 5.94
C ASP A 68 25.11 6.84 6.82
N CYS A 69 24.25 6.66 7.83
CA CYS A 69 24.36 5.54 8.77
C CYS A 69 23.25 4.48 8.64
N ASN A 70 22.32 4.63 7.71
CA ASN A 70 21.17 3.75 7.50
C ASN A 70 20.17 3.65 8.67
N ASN A 71 20.43 4.32 9.79
CA ASN A 71 19.49 4.28 10.92
C ASN A 71 18.15 4.91 10.52
N TYR A 72 17.05 4.31 10.95
CA TYR A 72 15.71 4.82 10.68
C TYR A 72 15.05 5.35 11.96
N SER A 73 14.03 6.18 11.79
CA SER A 73 13.17 6.63 12.88
C SER A 73 11.77 6.96 12.37
N VAL A 74 10.76 6.71 13.20
CA VAL A 74 9.37 7.11 12.92
C VAL A 74 9.04 8.32 13.78
N LYS A 75 8.80 9.47 13.15
CA LYS A 75 8.49 10.73 13.83
C LYS A 75 7.65 11.66 12.96
N ASN A 76 7.20 12.77 13.54
CA ASN A 76 6.46 13.78 12.77
C ASN A 76 7.31 14.32 11.61
N PHE A 77 6.65 14.59 10.49
CA PHE A 77 7.32 15.21 9.35
C PHE A 77 7.67 16.67 9.67
N THR A 78 8.96 16.99 9.61
CA THR A 78 9.51 18.34 9.86
C THR A 78 10.31 18.89 8.68
N GLY A 79 10.29 18.20 7.55
CA GLY A 79 11.02 18.54 6.32
C GLY A 79 11.87 17.38 5.82
N GLN A 80 12.50 17.57 4.68
CA GLN A 80 13.51 16.65 4.13
C GLN A 80 14.92 17.12 4.54
N ASP A 81 15.87 16.21 4.46
CA ASP A 81 17.28 16.49 4.72
C ASP A 81 17.52 17.14 6.09
N ILE A 82 16.91 16.55 7.11
CA ILE A 82 17.05 16.99 8.49
C ILE A 82 18.22 16.29 9.18
N LYS A 83 18.63 16.80 10.33
CA LYS A 83 19.72 16.23 11.14
C LYS A 83 19.41 14.82 11.60
N CYS A 84 20.40 13.93 11.53
CA CYS A 84 20.32 12.59 12.07
C CYS A 84 20.62 12.59 13.56
N ASP A 85 19.67 12.10 14.36
CA ASP A 85 19.84 12.03 15.83
C ASP A 85 20.84 10.93 16.24
N HIS A 86 21.14 9.96 15.34
CA HIS A 86 22.05 8.85 15.63
C HIS A 86 23.52 9.19 15.29
N CYS A 87 23.82 9.59 14.04
CA CYS A 87 25.20 9.84 13.61
C CYS A 87 25.56 11.33 13.57
N GLY A 88 24.62 12.22 13.82
CA GLY A 88 24.84 13.67 13.83
C GLY A 88 24.95 14.35 12.47
N SER A 89 24.80 13.61 11.37
CA SER A 89 24.81 14.18 10.01
C SER A 89 23.73 15.26 9.87
N GLU A 90 24.13 16.49 9.52
CA GLU A 90 23.23 17.66 9.51
C GLU A 90 22.09 17.57 8.49
N LYS A 91 22.27 16.84 7.39
CA LYS A 91 21.27 16.61 6.34
C LYS A 91 21.10 15.11 6.04
N GLY A 92 21.34 14.26 7.05
CA GLY A 92 21.36 12.82 6.87
C GLY A 92 19.99 12.19 6.67
N MET A 93 18.94 12.68 7.35
CA MET A 93 17.62 12.04 7.36
C MET A 93 16.75 12.52 6.21
N THR A 94 16.25 11.57 5.43
CA THR A 94 15.24 11.79 4.38
C THR A 94 14.07 10.81 4.58
N THR A 95 12.88 11.14 4.07
CA THR A 95 11.78 10.17 4.05
C THR A 95 12.09 9.06 3.05
N THR A 96 11.58 7.85 3.30
CA THR A 96 11.87 6.66 2.48
C THR A 96 11.51 6.87 1.01
N ASN A 97 12.40 6.46 0.11
CA ASN A 97 12.23 6.57 -1.34
C ASN A 97 12.84 5.36 -2.05
N VAL A 98 12.73 5.30 -3.38
CA VAL A 98 13.23 4.17 -4.19
C VAL A 98 14.73 3.92 -4.02
N GLY A 99 15.53 4.98 -3.80
CA GLY A 99 16.99 4.87 -3.63
C GLY A 99 17.42 4.67 -2.17
N LYS A 100 16.52 4.88 -1.20
CA LYS A 100 16.80 4.79 0.22
C LYS A 100 15.56 4.36 0.98
N GLY A 101 15.52 3.10 1.35
CA GLY A 101 14.47 2.46 2.14
C GLY A 101 14.97 1.93 3.46
N VAL A 102 14.13 1.21 4.14
CA VAL A 102 14.40 0.41 5.34
C VAL A 102 14.61 -1.05 4.94
N SER A 103 15.20 -1.87 5.83
CA SER A 103 15.27 -3.33 5.63
C SER A 103 13.87 -3.98 5.78
N GLU A 104 13.76 -5.26 5.43
CA GLU A 104 12.50 -6.01 5.61
C GLU A 104 12.12 -6.15 7.08
N GLU A 105 13.11 -6.34 7.95
CA GLU A 105 12.92 -6.40 9.41
C GLU A 105 12.41 -5.06 9.95
N GLU A 106 13.04 -3.95 9.54
CA GLU A 106 12.63 -2.61 9.93
C GLU A 106 11.23 -2.26 9.37
N LEU A 107 10.91 -2.71 8.14
CA LEU A 107 9.58 -2.56 7.56
C LEU A 107 8.53 -3.32 8.35
N ASN A 108 8.84 -4.54 8.80
CA ASN A 108 7.98 -5.31 9.69
C ASN A 108 7.73 -4.57 11.02
N GLU A 109 8.77 -3.97 11.63
CA GLU A 109 8.61 -3.14 12.83
C GLU A 109 7.67 -1.95 12.57
N ILE A 110 7.78 -1.29 11.40
CA ILE A 110 6.92 -0.17 11.02
C ILE A 110 5.46 -0.61 10.86
N TYR A 111 5.17 -1.77 10.27
CA TYR A 111 3.82 -2.32 10.23
C TYR A 111 3.28 -2.58 11.63
N ASN A 112 4.11 -3.10 12.54
CA ASN A 112 3.72 -3.39 13.94
C ASN A 112 3.49 -2.12 14.80
N LEU A 113 3.84 -0.92 14.32
CA LEU A 113 3.44 0.34 14.93
C LEU A 113 1.99 0.75 14.61
N MET A 114 1.33 0.06 13.69
CA MET A 114 -0.01 0.40 13.23
C MET A 114 -1.08 -0.45 13.94
N ASP A 115 -2.22 0.15 14.26
CA ASP A 115 -3.42 -0.58 14.73
C ASP A 115 -4.31 -1.02 13.57
N VAL A 116 -4.23 -0.33 12.45
CA VAL A 116 -5.02 -0.59 11.23
C VAL A 116 -4.29 -0.08 10.00
N TYR A 117 -4.36 -0.84 8.93
CA TYR A 117 -3.80 -0.51 7.63
C TYR A 117 -4.89 -0.05 6.66
N CYS A 118 -4.76 1.15 6.09
CA CYS A 118 -5.75 1.71 5.17
C CYS A 118 -5.10 1.96 3.80
N HIS A 119 -5.61 1.28 2.78
CA HIS A 119 -5.06 1.32 1.42
C HIS A 119 -6.09 1.81 0.39
N PRO A 120 -6.35 3.12 0.33
CA PRO A 120 -7.15 3.69 -0.75
C PRO A 120 -6.32 3.80 -2.01
N PHE A 121 -6.91 3.46 -3.17
CA PHE A 121 -6.24 3.59 -4.47
C PHE A 121 -7.25 3.65 -5.61
N THR A 122 -6.82 4.09 -6.79
CA THR A 122 -7.70 4.24 -7.95
C THR A 122 -7.73 2.99 -8.84
N SER A 123 -6.63 2.28 -8.94
CA SER A 123 -6.46 1.01 -9.66
C SER A 123 -5.05 0.46 -9.43
N GLY A 124 -4.87 -0.84 -9.58
CA GLY A 124 -3.58 -1.51 -9.48
C GLY A 124 -3.68 -2.97 -9.94
N GLY A 125 -2.59 -3.52 -10.47
CA GLY A 125 -2.52 -4.95 -10.81
C GLY A 125 -2.30 -5.82 -9.57
N GLN A 126 -1.42 -5.36 -8.67
CA GLN A 126 -1.15 -6.00 -7.38
C GLN A 126 -0.61 -4.94 -6.40
N GLU A 127 -1.10 -4.99 -5.18
CA GLU A 127 -0.70 -4.09 -4.11
C GLU A 127 -0.02 -4.90 -2.99
N ILE A 128 1.29 -5.18 -3.16
CA ILE A 128 2.10 -5.95 -2.21
C ILE A 128 1.97 -5.43 -0.77
N PRO A 129 1.95 -4.11 -0.49
CA PRO A 129 1.80 -3.61 0.87
C PRO A 129 0.51 -4.04 1.60
N ILE A 130 -0.54 -4.44 0.87
CA ILE A 130 -1.75 -5.02 1.49
C ILE A 130 -1.44 -6.43 2.00
N GLN A 131 -0.69 -7.21 1.22
CA GLN A 131 -0.28 -8.57 1.62
C GLN A 131 0.67 -8.53 2.81
N GLU A 132 1.66 -7.63 2.79
CA GLU A 132 2.59 -7.39 3.91
C GLU A 132 1.83 -7.02 5.19
N ALA A 133 0.87 -6.08 5.11
CA ALA A 133 0.04 -5.71 6.25
C ALA A 133 -0.79 -6.89 6.79
N LYS A 134 -1.32 -7.75 5.91
CA LYS A 134 -2.03 -8.97 6.32
C LYS A 134 -1.09 -9.98 6.97
N LEU A 135 0.14 -10.11 6.49
CA LEU A 135 1.14 -11.00 7.10
C LEU A 135 1.51 -10.58 8.53
N THR A 136 1.37 -9.30 8.87
CA THR A 136 1.53 -8.79 10.25
C THR A 136 0.23 -8.84 11.07
N GLU A 137 -0.81 -9.51 10.58
CA GLU A 137 -2.14 -9.64 11.20
C GLU A 137 -2.89 -8.31 11.38
N LEU A 138 -2.50 -7.25 10.68
CA LEU A 138 -3.22 -5.98 10.69
C LEU A 138 -4.61 -6.11 10.05
N ILE A 139 -5.60 -5.42 10.61
CA ILE A 139 -6.87 -5.21 9.94
C ILE A 139 -6.64 -4.27 8.76
N THR A 140 -6.97 -4.74 7.56
CA THR A 140 -6.76 -3.99 6.32
C THR A 140 -8.08 -3.41 5.80
N LEU A 141 -8.04 -2.14 5.41
CA LEU A 141 -9.12 -1.41 4.75
C LEU A 141 -8.68 -1.16 3.31
N VAL A 142 -9.39 -1.69 2.34
CA VAL A 142 -8.94 -1.73 0.94
C VAL A 142 -10.07 -1.24 0.02
N THR A 143 -9.74 -0.42 -0.98
CA THR A 143 -10.71 -0.04 -2.02
C THR A 143 -11.15 -1.29 -2.77
N ASN A 144 -12.45 -1.58 -2.76
CA ASN A 144 -13.03 -2.78 -3.38
C ASN A 144 -13.15 -2.61 -4.90
N TYR A 145 -12.00 -2.51 -5.57
CA TYR A 145 -11.89 -2.32 -7.03
C TYR A 145 -10.57 -2.88 -7.54
N SER A 146 -10.54 -3.41 -8.76
CA SER A 146 -9.33 -3.95 -9.39
C SER A 146 -8.72 -5.06 -8.52
N CYS A 147 -7.40 -5.10 -8.29
CA CYS A 147 -6.78 -6.09 -7.39
C CYS A 147 -7.29 -6.03 -5.93
N GLY A 148 -7.99 -4.98 -5.56
CA GLY A 148 -8.60 -4.86 -4.23
C GLY A 148 -9.85 -5.71 -4.04
N GLU A 149 -10.51 -6.13 -5.13
CA GLU A 149 -11.70 -6.99 -5.07
C GLU A 149 -11.33 -8.34 -4.45
N GLU A 150 -10.27 -8.97 -4.92
CA GLU A 150 -9.73 -10.22 -4.37
C GLU A 150 -9.33 -10.07 -2.89
N MET A 151 -8.71 -8.94 -2.52
CA MET A 151 -8.32 -8.65 -1.13
C MET A 151 -9.52 -8.45 -0.20
N CYS A 152 -10.70 -8.10 -0.74
CA CYS A 152 -11.93 -7.85 -0.01
C CYS A 152 -12.90 -9.04 0.01
N GLU A 153 -12.55 -10.16 -0.61
CA GLU A 153 -13.32 -11.39 -0.49
C GLU A 153 -13.50 -11.79 0.99
N PRO A 154 -14.61 -12.42 1.35
CA PRO A 154 -14.88 -12.79 2.75
C PRO A 154 -13.74 -13.57 3.41
N GLU A 155 -13.07 -14.46 2.67
CA GLU A 155 -11.96 -15.28 3.12
C GLU A 155 -10.67 -14.49 3.27
N ALA A 156 -10.49 -13.47 2.45
CA ALA A 156 -9.29 -12.61 2.45
C ALA A 156 -9.20 -11.65 3.64
N GLY A 157 -10.32 -11.36 4.31
CA GLY A 157 -10.36 -10.70 5.61
C GLY A 157 -10.16 -9.20 5.62
N SER A 158 -10.08 -8.50 4.46
CA SER A 158 -10.08 -7.04 4.43
C SER A 158 -11.49 -6.48 4.60
N LEU A 159 -11.58 -5.27 5.15
CA LEU A 159 -12.80 -4.47 5.15
C LEU A 159 -12.84 -3.62 3.88
N ALA A 160 -13.87 -3.84 3.06
CA ALA A 160 -14.05 -3.12 1.80
C ALA A 160 -14.32 -1.63 2.02
N LEU A 161 -13.64 -0.80 1.25
CA LEU A 161 -13.93 0.63 1.11
C LEU A 161 -14.80 0.84 -0.12
N ASP A 162 -15.93 1.54 0.07
CA ASP A 162 -16.80 1.96 -1.02
C ASP A 162 -16.10 2.96 -1.93
N TRP A 163 -16.50 2.99 -3.19
CA TRP A 163 -15.91 3.86 -4.20
C TRP A 163 -16.95 4.31 -5.23
N ALA A 164 -16.61 5.34 -6.00
CA ALA A 164 -17.35 5.78 -7.17
C ALA A 164 -16.45 5.71 -8.40
N SER A 165 -17.01 5.39 -9.57
CA SER A 165 -16.27 5.36 -10.82
C SER A 165 -16.00 6.76 -11.35
N TYR A 166 -14.86 6.93 -12.00
CA TYR A 166 -14.58 8.07 -12.88
C TYR A 166 -13.76 7.61 -14.09
N THR A 167 -13.87 8.35 -15.19
CA THR A 167 -13.06 8.13 -16.38
C THR A 167 -11.79 8.96 -16.27
N GLU A 168 -10.63 8.31 -16.31
CA GLU A 168 -9.35 9.00 -16.27
C GLU A 168 -9.11 9.76 -17.58
N HIS A 169 -8.80 11.04 -17.47
CA HIS A 169 -8.49 11.85 -18.64
C HIS A 169 -7.28 11.30 -19.41
N SER A 170 -7.32 11.33 -20.71
CA SER A 170 -6.35 10.86 -21.70
C SER A 170 -6.23 9.34 -21.90
N THR A 171 -6.45 8.51 -20.88
CA THR A 171 -6.41 7.04 -21.03
C THR A 171 -7.79 6.45 -21.27
N GLU A 172 -8.85 7.18 -20.91
CA GLU A 172 -10.26 6.75 -20.95
C GLU A 172 -10.55 5.51 -20.08
N PHE A 173 -9.62 5.12 -19.21
CA PHE A 173 -9.84 4.02 -18.28
C PHE A 173 -10.80 4.41 -17.16
N ILE A 174 -11.71 3.50 -16.84
CA ILE A 174 -12.55 3.62 -15.66
C ILE A 174 -11.69 3.29 -14.43
N LYS A 175 -11.72 4.18 -13.44
CA LYS A 175 -10.98 4.06 -12.19
C LYS A 175 -11.87 4.34 -10.98
N ALA A 176 -11.45 3.88 -9.82
CA ALA A 176 -12.15 4.10 -8.57
C ALA A 176 -11.70 5.40 -7.88
N SER A 177 -12.65 6.17 -7.39
CA SER A 177 -12.43 7.18 -6.37
C SER A 177 -12.94 6.65 -5.04
N THR A 178 -12.04 6.30 -4.12
CA THR A 178 -12.38 5.76 -2.80
C THR A 178 -13.22 6.76 -2.02
N ASN A 179 -14.33 6.32 -1.42
CA ASN A 179 -15.22 7.19 -0.67
C ASN A 179 -14.63 7.54 0.71
N PRO A 180 -14.32 8.82 1.00
CA PRO A 180 -13.78 9.24 2.29
C PRO A 180 -14.68 8.90 3.49
N ARG A 181 -16.01 8.94 3.33
CA ARG A 181 -16.96 8.55 4.38
C ARG A 181 -16.87 7.05 4.70
N SER A 182 -16.61 6.22 3.69
CA SER A 182 -16.37 4.79 3.88
C SER A 182 -15.07 4.56 4.66
N ILE A 183 -14.00 5.30 4.37
CA ILE A 183 -12.75 5.27 5.15
C ILE A 183 -13.05 5.59 6.62
N ALA A 184 -13.69 6.72 6.91
CA ALA A 184 -14.02 7.13 8.27
C ALA A 184 -14.91 6.10 9.00
N LYS A 185 -15.89 5.53 8.31
CA LYS A 185 -16.80 4.49 8.83
C LYS A 185 -16.04 3.23 9.21
N GLN A 186 -15.20 2.72 8.32
CA GLN A 186 -14.45 1.48 8.54
C GLN A 186 -13.37 1.65 9.61
N LEU A 187 -12.64 2.77 9.63
CA LEU A 187 -11.69 3.08 10.71
C LEU A 187 -12.38 3.10 12.08
N HIS A 188 -13.54 3.75 12.17
CA HIS A 188 -14.33 3.75 13.42
C HIS A 188 -14.85 2.37 13.79
N LYS A 189 -15.23 1.55 12.81
CA LYS A 189 -15.62 0.15 13.03
C LYS A 189 -14.48 -0.64 13.66
N VAL A 190 -13.26 -0.53 13.13
CA VAL A 190 -12.07 -1.21 13.69
C VAL A 190 -11.77 -0.71 15.11
N TYR A 191 -11.89 0.59 15.37
CA TYR A 191 -11.72 1.15 16.72
C TYR A 191 -12.69 0.53 17.74
N LYS A 192 -13.91 0.18 17.31
CA LYS A 192 -14.94 -0.42 18.17
C LYS A 192 -14.84 -1.95 18.31
N MET A 193 -14.02 -2.61 17.50
CA MET A 193 -13.82 -4.07 17.59
C MET A 193 -13.11 -4.43 18.89
N SER A 194 -13.49 -5.56 19.46
CA SER A 194 -12.74 -6.19 20.55
C SER A 194 -11.38 -6.71 20.05
N GLU A 195 -10.41 -6.79 20.95
CA GLU A 195 -9.10 -7.36 20.61
C GLU A 195 -9.21 -8.82 20.11
N ALA A 196 -10.14 -9.59 20.66
CA ALA A 196 -10.40 -10.95 20.19
C ALA A 196 -10.92 -10.99 18.74
N GLU A 197 -11.77 -10.04 18.36
CA GLU A 197 -12.28 -9.91 16.99
C GLU A 197 -11.19 -9.47 16.02
N LYS A 198 -10.38 -8.48 16.39
CA LYS A 198 -9.23 -8.03 15.61
C LYS A 198 -8.24 -9.18 15.37
N SER A 199 -7.85 -9.89 16.44
CA SER A 199 -6.93 -11.02 16.35
C SER A 199 -7.48 -12.14 15.44
N ARG A 200 -8.77 -12.48 15.57
CA ARG A 200 -9.42 -13.49 14.71
C ARG A 200 -9.39 -13.09 13.23
N LEU A 201 -9.70 -11.83 12.93
CA LEU A 201 -9.70 -11.32 11.55
C LEU A 201 -8.27 -11.21 10.99
N GLY A 202 -7.32 -10.72 11.79
CA GLY A 202 -5.91 -10.62 11.39
C GLY A 202 -5.31 -11.98 11.06
N LYS A 203 -5.51 -12.99 11.94
CA LYS A 203 -5.06 -14.37 11.68
C LYS A 203 -5.68 -14.98 10.43
N LYS A 204 -6.98 -14.73 10.21
CA LYS A 204 -7.66 -15.17 8.98
C LYS A 204 -7.02 -14.55 7.74
N ALA A 205 -6.80 -13.22 7.76
CA ALA A 205 -6.20 -12.49 6.65
C ALA A 205 -4.75 -12.95 6.37
N ARG A 206 -3.97 -13.19 7.43
CA ARG A 206 -2.61 -13.74 7.32
C ARG A 206 -2.61 -15.12 6.67
N GLN A 207 -3.45 -16.03 7.14
CA GLN A 207 -3.51 -17.39 6.59
C GLN A 207 -3.90 -17.37 5.11
N TRP A 208 -4.89 -16.54 4.76
CA TRP A 208 -5.30 -16.38 3.36
C TRP A 208 -4.16 -15.92 2.44
N VAL A 209 -3.31 -14.98 2.89
CA VAL A 209 -2.13 -14.56 2.11
C VAL A 209 -1.13 -15.70 1.97
N ILE A 210 -0.87 -16.45 3.04
CA ILE A 210 0.04 -17.61 3.00
C ILE A 210 -0.47 -18.66 1.99
N ASP A 211 -1.76 -18.95 2.03
CA ASP A 211 -2.36 -19.99 1.19
C ASP A 211 -2.44 -19.61 -0.31
N ASN A 212 -2.45 -18.30 -0.63
CA ASN A 212 -2.67 -17.84 -2.00
C ASN A 212 -1.47 -17.13 -2.63
N PHE A 213 -0.58 -16.53 -1.82
CA PHE A 213 0.51 -15.66 -2.31
C PHE A 213 1.90 -16.04 -1.77
N SER A 214 2.03 -17.11 -0.98
CA SER A 214 3.36 -17.63 -0.66
C SER A 214 4.07 -18.13 -1.90
N THR A 215 5.39 -18.17 -1.87
CA THR A 215 6.20 -18.74 -2.96
C THR A 215 5.74 -20.16 -3.29
N GLU A 216 5.48 -20.98 -2.27
CA GLU A 216 5.01 -22.35 -2.41
C GLU A 216 3.65 -22.43 -3.11
N ALA A 217 2.70 -21.58 -2.72
CA ALA A 217 1.36 -21.55 -3.33
C ALA A 217 1.44 -21.14 -4.80
N VAL A 218 2.16 -20.05 -5.10
CA VAL A 218 2.31 -19.53 -6.47
C VAL A 218 3.08 -20.51 -7.35
N CYS A 219 4.21 -21.06 -6.88
CA CYS A 219 5.00 -22.05 -7.63
C CYS A 219 4.18 -23.31 -7.93
N SER A 220 3.41 -23.82 -6.95
CA SER A 220 2.54 -24.98 -7.18
C SER A 220 1.46 -24.74 -8.24
N LEU A 221 0.93 -23.50 -8.31
CA LEU A 221 0.00 -23.13 -9.37
C LEU A 221 0.68 -23.05 -10.74
N MET A 222 1.88 -22.50 -10.79
CA MET A 222 2.68 -22.42 -12.01
C MET A 222 3.04 -23.82 -12.54
N GLU A 223 3.54 -24.69 -11.66
CA GLU A 223 3.87 -26.09 -12.01
C GLU A 223 2.66 -26.80 -12.63
N LYS A 224 1.50 -26.74 -11.98
CA LYS A 224 0.25 -27.31 -12.49
C LYS A 224 -0.17 -26.74 -13.85
N GLN A 225 0.16 -25.50 -14.16
CA GLN A 225 -0.10 -24.91 -15.47
C GLN A 225 0.92 -25.39 -16.52
N PHE A 226 2.21 -25.42 -16.17
CA PHE A 226 3.25 -25.93 -17.06
C PHE A 226 3.02 -27.41 -17.43
N GLU A 227 2.61 -28.25 -16.46
CA GLU A 227 2.26 -29.65 -16.74
C GLU A 227 1.11 -29.84 -17.74
N LYS A 228 0.26 -28.83 -17.91
CA LYS A 228 -0.85 -28.84 -18.89
C LYS A 228 -0.47 -28.29 -20.24
N MET A 229 0.69 -27.65 -20.36
CA MET A 229 1.14 -27.08 -21.61
C MET A 229 1.77 -28.17 -22.49
N ASP A 230 1.39 -28.19 -23.78
CA ASP A 230 2.09 -29.03 -24.74
C ASP A 230 3.54 -28.54 -24.90
N PHE A 231 4.47 -29.48 -24.79
CA PHE A 231 5.88 -29.18 -25.06
C PHE A 231 6.04 -28.86 -26.55
N VAL A 232 6.57 -27.68 -26.84
CA VAL A 232 7.03 -27.38 -28.20
C VAL A 232 8.34 -28.12 -28.40
N ASP A 233 8.36 -29.06 -29.35
CA ASP A 233 9.57 -29.69 -29.77
C ASP A 233 10.45 -28.65 -30.51
N TYR A 234 11.51 -28.19 -29.83
CA TYR A 234 12.43 -27.20 -30.39
C TYR A 234 13.17 -27.70 -31.61
N ASP A 235 13.27 -29.01 -31.82
CA ASP A 235 13.87 -29.59 -33.03
C ASP A 235 12.96 -29.38 -34.25
N THR A 236 11.66 -29.17 -34.07
CA THR A 236 10.74 -28.76 -35.15
C THR A 236 10.70 -27.24 -35.33
N PHE A 237 11.20 -26.45 -34.40
CA PHE A 237 11.49 -25.03 -34.52
C PHE A 237 12.94 -24.84 -35.05
N SER A 238 13.27 -25.46 -36.17
CA SER A 238 14.35 -24.93 -36.97
C SER A 238 13.90 -23.52 -37.36
N LEU A 239 14.61 -22.50 -36.85
CA LEU A 239 14.62 -21.20 -37.48
C LEU A 239 15.04 -21.46 -38.93
N LYS A 240 14.08 -21.59 -39.81
CA LYS A 240 14.32 -21.46 -41.24
C LYS A 240 14.76 -20.01 -41.44
N SER A 241 16.04 -19.80 -41.20
CA SER A 241 16.72 -18.49 -41.32
C SER A 241 16.74 -17.97 -42.76
N GLU A 242 16.04 -18.63 -43.69
CA GLU A 242 16.09 -18.34 -45.10
C GLU A 242 14.82 -17.81 -45.75
N GLU A 243 13.70 -17.84 -45.07
CA GLU A 243 12.54 -17.07 -45.56
C GLU A 243 12.64 -15.65 -45.01
N LYS A 244 13.44 -14.81 -45.66
CA LYS A 244 13.39 -13.35 -45.49
C LYS A 244 11.93 -12.94 -45.72
N ASN A 245 11.26 -12.49 -44.69
CA ASN A 245 9.93 -11.85 -44.82
C ASN A 245 10.13 -10.66 -45.79
N PRO A 246 9.59 -10.72 -47.05
CA PRO A 246 9.83 -9.67 -48.03
C PRO A 246 9.22 -8.31 -47.64
N ASN A 247 8.46 -8.26 -46.52
CA ASN A 247 7.81 -7.07 -45.99
C ASN A 247 8.45 -6.53 -44.69
N ALA A 248 9.59 -7.09 -44.25
CA ALA A 248 10.35 -6.51 -43.14
C ALA A 248 11.18 -5.33 -43.66
N THR A 249 10.62 -4.16 -43.66
CA THR A 249 11.35 -2.89 -43.74
C THR A 249 11.89 -2.57 -42.35
N ILE A 250 13.20 -2.43 -42.24
CA ILE A 250 13.93 -1.90 -41.09
C ILE A 250 13.60 -0.41 -40.92
#